data_ddee32e696d37d16066d35087b0b46d3
#
_entry.id   ddee32e696d37d16066d35087b0b46d3
#
_cell.length_a   1.000
_cell.length_b   1.000
_cell.length_c   1.000
_cell.angle_alpha   90.00
_cell.angle_beta   90.00
_cell.angle_gamma   90.00
#
_symmetry.space_group_name_H-M   'P 1'
#
loop_
_entity.id
_entity.type
_entity.pdbx_description
1 polymer ?
#
loop_
_entity_poly.entity_id
_entity_poly.type
_entity_poly.pdbx_seq_one_letter_code
_entity_poly.pdbx_strand_id
1 'polypeptide(L)'
;GDTLKAVADYNKAIRLDRFDPEGYVRRGRVYASQNQYDLAIEDMNKAIELDSANTFAYFNRALMLYEQERYQEAMKDLNRVLQDEPGNALTLYNRGLIRAQLGAYEDALDDMDRVLNINPENVLAYFNRASIFIEMGLYKNALEDYDKAIELYPDFAKAYMNRAYVRNMLGDFKASKKDYDI
;
A
#
# COMPACT_ATOMS: atom_id res chain seq x y z
N GLY A 1 -6.49 3.13 26.76
CA GLY A 1 -7.80 3.63 27.29
C GLY A 1 -8.82 3.86 26.21
N ASP A 2 -8.49 4.61 25.16
CA ASP A 2 -9.48 5.06 24.15
C ASP A 2 -9.93 3.97 23.19
N THR A 3 -9.04 3.07 22.81
CA THR A 3 -9.36 1.96 21.90
C THR A 3 -10.34 0.94 22.50
N LEU A 4 -10.23 0.64 23.81
CA LEU A 4 -11.17 -0.25 24.49
C LEU A 4 -12.59 0.36 24.56
N LYS A 5 -12.66 1.68 24.77
CA LYS A 5 -13.94 2.40 24.73
C LYS A 5 -14.53 2.38 23.33
N ALA A 6 -13.71 2.64 22.30
CA ALA A 6 -14.16 2.61 20.92
C ALA A 6 -14.75 1.23 20.54
N VAL A 7 -14.06 0.14 20.90
CA VAL A 7 -14.59 -1.23 20.66
C VAL A 7 -15.91 -1.46 21.41
N ALA A 8 -16.02 -0.99 22.67
CA ALA A 8 -17.25 -1.12 23.45
C ALA A 8 -18.42 -0.33 22.81
N ASP A 9 -18.16 0.88 22.30
CA ASP A 9 -19.14 1.72 21.62
C ASP A 9 -19.60 1.08 20.30
N TYR A 10 -18.67 0.56 19.49
CA TYR A 10 -19.04 -0.17 18.26
C TYR A 10 -19.77 -1.48 18.56
N ASN A 11 -19.41 -2.21 19.62
CA ASN A 11 -20.17 -3.36 20.08
C ASN A 11 -21.61 -2.98 20.44
N LYS A 12 -21.82 -1.80 21.04
CA LYS A 12 -23.16 -1.29 21.33
C LYS A 12 -23.89 -0.90 20.04
N ALA A 13 -23.23 -0.22 19.12
CA ALA A 13 -23.83 0.14 17.82
C ALA A 13 -24.28 -1.10 17.06
N ILE A 14 -23.43 -2.12 16.92
CA ILE A 14 -23.74 -3.39 16.27
C ILE A 14 -24.90 -4.13 16.94
N ARG A 15 -25.03 -4.05 18.29
CA ARG A 15 -26.19 -4.63 18.99
C ARG A 15 -27.49 -3.89 18.70
N LEU A 16 -27.43 -2.57 18.45
CA LEU A 16 -28.59 -1.74 18.13
C LEU A 16 -29.03 -1.95 16.68
N ASP A 17 -28.07 -2.07 15.78
CA ASP A 17 -28.31 -2.42 14.37
C ASP A 17 -27.24 -3.40 13.88
N ARG A 18 -27.60 -4.69 13.85
CA ARG A 18 -26.71 -5.77 13.42
C ARG A 18 -26.59 -5.90 11.91
N PHE A 19 -27.39 -5.17 11.17
CA PHE A 19 -27.42 -5.19 9.70
C PHE A 19 -26.71 -3.97 9.08
N ASP A 20 -26.27 -3.01 9.88
CA ASP A 20 -25.44 -1.91 9.43
C ASP A 20 -23.98 -2.37 9.24
N PRO A 21 -23.44 -2.42 8.00
CA PRO A 21 -22.05 -2.80 7.74
C PRO A 21 -21.03 -1.83 8.36
N GLU A 22 -21.41 -0.55 8.53
CA GLU A 22 -20.51 0.48 9.01
C GLU A 22 -20.00 0.21 10.44
N GLY A 23 -20.87 -0.32 11.31
CA GLY A 23 -20.48 -0.70 12.68
C GLY A 23 -19.33 -1.71 12.70
N TYR A 24 -19.38 -2.71 11.82
CA TYR A 24 -18.33 -3.71 11.67
C TYR A 24 -17.04 -3.11 11.06
N VAL A 25 -17.17 -2.33 9.99
CA VAL A 25 -16.02 -1.67 9.36
C VAL A 25 -15.24 -0.82 10.37
N ARG A 26 -15.94 -0.01 11.16
CA ARG A 26 -15.29 0.85 12.17
C ARG A 26 -14.62 0.04 13.27
N ARG A 27 -15.28 -1.01 13.80
CA ARG A 27 -14.69 -1.87 14.81
C ARG A 27 -13.48 -2.63 14.26
N GLY A 28 -13.57 -3.18 13.08
CA GLY A 28 -12.46 -3.86 12.42
C GLY A 28 -11.23 -2.97 12.23
N ARG A 29 -11.42 -1.70 11.88
CA ARG A 29 -10.31 -0.74 11.81
C ARG A 29 -9.67 -0.49 13.18
N VAL A 30 -10.43 -0.49 14.26
CA VAL A 30 -9.87 -0.38 15.60
C VAL A 30 -9.06 -1.64 15.94
N TYR A 31 -9.55 -2.83 15.61
CA TYR A 31 -8.78 -4.06 15.78
C TYR A 31 -7.49 -4.05 14.95
N ALA A 32 -7.54 -3.61 13.70
CA ALA A 32 -6.36 -3.48 12.85
C ALA A 32 -5.31 -2.53 13.45
N SER A 33 -5.73 -1.40 14.03
CA SER A 33 -4.82 -0.46 14.71
C SER A 33 -4.11 -1.05 15.94
N GLN A 34 -4.59 -2.19 16.42
CA GLN A 34 -4.01 -2.97 17.51
C GLN A 34 -3.28 -4.23 17.03
N ASN A 35 -3.07 -4.37 15.72
CA ASN A 35 -2.51 -5.54 15.05
C ASN A 35 -3.34 -6.83 15.28
N GLN A 36 -4.62 -6.70 15.67
CA GLN A 36 -5.55 -7.82 15.83
C GLN A 36 -6.21 -8.15 14.49
N TYR A 37 -5.39 -8.54 13.50
CA TYR A 37 -5.80 -8.67 12.11
C TYR A 37 -6.90 -9.72 11.90
N ASP A 38 -6.89 -10.83 12.64
CA ASP A 38 -7.93 -11.87 12.50
C ASP A 38 -9.31 -11.32 12.85
N LEU A 39 -9.44 -10.61 13.98
CA LEU A 39 -10.71 -9.98 14.40
C LEU A 39 -11.13 -8.89 13.42
N ALA A 40 -10.16 -8.14 12.91
CA ALA A 40 -10.41 -7.12 11.91
C ALA A 40 -10.94 -7.71 10.60
N ILE A 41 -10.35 -8.81 10.13
CA ILE A 41 -10.78 -9.54 8.92
C ILE A 41 -12.18 -10.13 9.11
N GLU A 42 -12.50 -10.69 10.29
CA GLU A 42 -13.84 -11.17 10.61
C GLU A 42 -14.90 -10.06 10.48
N ASP A 43 -14.60 -8.87 11.00
CA ASP A 43 -15.48 -7.72 10.88
C ASP A 43 -15.63 -7.25 9.43
N MET A 44 -14.56 -7.20 8.66
CA MET A 44 -14.64 -6.88 7.22
C MET A 44 -15.44 -7.94 6.46
N ASN A 45 -15.27 -9.23 6.78
CA ASN A 45 -16.07 -10.31 6.19
C ASN A 45 -17.57 -10.08 6.45
N LYS A 46 -17.92 -9.68 7.69
CA LYS A 46 -19.32 -9.42 8.03
C LYS A 46 -19.86 -8.18 7.32
N ALA A 47 -19.07 -7.13 7.19
CA ALA A 47 -19.45 -5.94 6.43
C ALA A 47 -19.71 -6.28 4.95
N ILE A 48 -18.85 -7.09 4.34
CA ILE A 48 -18.99 -7.55 2.94
C ILE A 48 -20.20 -8.48 2.76
N GLU A 49 -20.50 -9.33 3.75
CA GLU A 49 -21.72 -10.17 3.74
C GLU A 49 -22.99 -9.31 3.74
N LEU A 50 -23.00 -8.22 4.49
CA LEU A 50 -24.12 -7.29 4.61
C LEU A 50 -24.24 -6.36 3.39
N ASP A 51 -23.12 -5.94 2.84
CA ASP A 51 -23.01 -5.09 1.66
C ASP A 51 -21.89 -5.57 0.74
N SER A 52 -22.23 -6.37 -0.25
CA SER A 52 -21.28 -6.95 -1.21
C SER A 52 -20.67 -5.93 -2.19
N ALA A 53 -21.16 -4.70 -2.20
CA ALA A 53 -20.61 -3.60 -3.00
C ALA A 53 -19.68 -2.68 -2.17
N ASN A 54 -19.43 -2.99 -0.91
CA ASN A 54 -18.63 -2.16 -0.01
C ASN A 54 -17.13 -2.21 -0.36
N THR A 55 -16.71 -1.38 -1.33
CA THR A 55 -15.31 -1.28 -1.78
C THR A 55 -14.36 -0.93 -0.64
N PHE A 56 -14.82 -0.15 0.33
CA PHE A 56 -14.04 0.24 1.49
C PHE A 56 -13.73 -0.96 2.40
N ALA A 57 -14.70 -1.87 2.61
CA ALA A 57 -14.48 -3.10 3.38
C ALA A 57 -13.49 -4.05 2.68
N TYR A 58 -13.61 -4.22 1.36
CA TYR A 58 -12.64 -4.99 0.58
C TYR A 58 -11.24 -4.39 0.68
N PHE A 59 -11.10 -3.07 0.48
CA PHE A 59 -9.80 -2.40 0.57
C PHE A 59 -9.15 -2.60 1.94
N ASN A 60 -9.89 -2.35 3.02
CA ASN A 60 -9.34 -2.53 4.37
C ASN A 60 -8.99 -4.00 4.65
N ARG A 61 -9.81 -4.97 4.22
CA ARG A 61 -9.48 -6.40 4.36
C ARG A 61 -8.19 -6.75 3.62
N ALA A 62 -8.02 -6.22 2.41
CA ALA A 62 -6.80 -6.42 1.64
C ALA A 62 -5.54 -5.92 2.37
N LEU A 63 -5.61 -4.77 3.04
CA LEU A 63 -4.48 -4.27 3.84
C LEU A 63 -4.15 -5.20 5.01
N MET A 64 -5.17 -5.71 5.70
CA MET A 64 -4.97 -6.65 6.81
C MET A 64 -4.41 -8.00 6.34
N LEU A 65 -4.88 -8.47 5.19
CA LEU A 65 -4.36 -9.69 4.54
C LEU A 65 -2.91 -9.50 4.08
N TYR A 66 -2.55 -8.30 3.62
CA TYR A 66 -1.17 -7.94 3.28
C TYR A 66 -0.25 -8.04 4.51
N GLU A 67 -0.66 -7.48 5.65
CA GLU A 67 0.11 -7.55 6.89
C GLU A 67 0.30 -9.00 7.40
N GLN A 68 -0.60 -9.91 7.01
CA GLN A 68 -0.49 -11.35 7.28
C GLN A 68 0.21 -12.13 6.16
N GLU A 69 0.82 -11.46 5.17
CA GLU A 69 1.47 -12.05 4.00
C GLU A 69 0.53 -12.93 3.13
N ARG A 70 -0.78 -12.79 3.29
CA ARG A 70 -1.83 -13.48 2.51
C ARG A 70 -2.05 -12.75 1.18
N TYR A 71 -0.99 -12.60 0.40
CA TYR A 71 -0.95 -11.74 -0.79
C TYR A 71 -1.98 -12.10 -1.85
N GLN A 72 -2.22 -13.40 -2.08
CA GLN A 72 -3.19 -13.84 -3.10
C GLN A 72 -4.64 -13.47 -2.74
N GLU A 73 -4.98 -13.48 -1.46
CA GLU A 73 -6.31 -13.08 -0.99
C GLU A 73 -6.44 -11.55 -1.02
N ALA A 74 -5.41 -10.83 -0.59
CA ALA A 74 -5.37 -9.37 -0.70
C ALA A 74 -5.55 -8.91 -2.16
N MET A 75 -4.91 -9.57 -3.11
CA MET A 75 -5.03 -9.30 -4.55
C MET A 75 -6.47 -9.44 -5.06
N LYS A 76 -7.22 -10.45 -4.59
CA LYS A 76 -8.63 -10.64 -4.98
C LYS A 76 -9.46 -9.44 -4.54
N ASP A 77 -9.25 -8.97 -3.30
CA ASP A 77 -9.97 -7.84 -2.75
C ASP A 77 -9.63 -6.52 -3.47
N LEU A 78 -8.34 -6.25 -3.71
CA LEU A 78 -7.92 -5.06 -4.46
C LEU A 78 -8.45 -5.08 -5.90
N ASN A 79 -8.46 -6.24 -6.55
CA ASN A 79 -9.05 -6.38 -7.87
C ASN A 79 -10.57 -6.10 -7.84
N ARG A 80 -11.27 -6.53 -6.78
CA ARG A 80 -12.70 -6.23 -6.62
C ARG A 80 -12.95 -4.73 -6.51
N VAL A 81 -12.13 -4.01 -5.73
CA VAL A 81 -12.20 -2.54 -5.63
C VAL A 81 -11.98 -1.90 -7.00
N LEU A 82 -10.96 -2.34 -7.75
CA LEU A 82 -10.61 -1.74 -9.04
C LEU A 82 -11.61 -2.07 -10.18
N GLN A 83 -12.50 -3.03 -9.99
CA GLN A 83 -13.64 -3.24 -10.90
C GLN A 83 -14.65 -2.09 -10.82
N ASP A 84 -14.92 -1.60 -9.62
CA ASP A 84 -15.87 -0.52 -9.39
C ASP A 84 -15.18 0.87 -9.48
N GLU A 85 -13.92 0.95 -9.06
CA GLU A 85 -13.11 2.17 -8.99
C GLU A 85 -11.78 2.01 -9.74
N PRO A 86 -11.77 1.95 -11.09
CA PRO A 86 -10.56 1.66 -11.87
C PRO A 86 -9.42 2.68 -11.68
N GLY A 87 -9.77 3.91 -11.29
CA GLY A 87 -8.84 5.01 -11.04
C GLY A 87 -8.47 5.20 -9.56
N ASN A 88 -8.77 4.26 -8.68
CA ASN A 88 -8.41 4.39 -7.26
C ASN A 88 -6.90 4.25 -7.09
N ALA A 89 -6.19 5.39 -7.02
CA ALA A 89 -4.73 5.44 -6.94
C ALA A 89 -4.16 4.69 -5.73
N LEU A 90 -4.85 4.73 -4.58
CA LEU A 90 -4.40 4.04 -3.37
C LEU A 90 -4.49 2.53 -3.54
N THR A 91 -5.54 2.05 -4.19
CA THR A 91 -5.74 0.61 -4.48
C THR A 91 -4.72 0.13 -5.52
N LEU A 92 -4.48 0.89 -6.58
CA LEU A 92 -3.42 0.61 -7.57
C LEU A 92 -2.05 0.54 -6.89
N TYR A 93 -1.72 1.51 -6.06
CA TYR A 93 -0.45 1.55 -5.33
C TYR A 93 -0.24 0.28 -4.48
N ASN A 94 -1.24 -0.09 -3.65
CA ASN A 94 -1.13 -1.27 -2.80
C ASN A 94 -1.08 -2.56 -3.62
N ARG A 95 -1.83 -2.65 -4.74
CA ARG A 95 -1.75 -3.80 -5.64
C ARG A 95 -0.38 -3.92 -6.30
N GLY A 96 0.19 -2.81 -6.72
CA GLY A 96 1.56 -2.76 -7.26
C GLY A 96 2.61 -3.24 -6.26
N LEU A 97 2.49 -2.86 -4.98
CA LEU A 97 3.38 -3.37 -3.92
C LEU A 97 3.26 -4.90 -3.77
N ILE A 98 2.04 -5.43 -3.74
CA ILE A 98 1.82 -6.88 -3.64
C ILE A 98 2.37 -7.61 -4.87
N ARG A 99 2.16 -7.08 -6.07
CA ARG A 99 2.68 -7.64 -7.32
C ARG A 99 4.21 -7.71 -7.31
N ALA A 100 4.85 -6.65 -6.81
CA ALA A 100 6.31 -6.64 -6.64
C ALA A 100 6.79 -7.72 -5.65
N GLN A 101 6.11 -7.89 -4.51
CA GLN A 101 6.41 -8.96 -3.54
C GLN A 101 6.23 -10.36 -4.14
N LEU A 102 5.31 -10.52 -5.07
CA LEU A 102 5.08 -11.79 -5.77
C LEU A 102 5.99 -11.99 -7.00
N GLY A 103 6.89 -11.06 -7.28
CA GLY A 103 7.80 -11.09 -8.43
C GLY A 103 7.14 -10.75 -9.77
N ALA A 104 5.91 -10.25 -9.78
CA ALA A 104 5.19 -9.81 -10.97
C ALA A 104 5.56 -8.35 -11.29
N TYR A 105 6.83 -8.13 -11.65
CA TYR A 105 7.42 -6.79 -11.72
C TYR A 105 6.81 -5.92 -12.83
N GLU A 106 6.56 -6.47 -14.02
CA GLU A 106 5.94 -5.74 -15.13
C GLU A 106 4.55 -5.24 -14.77
N ASP A 107 3.74 -6.10 -14.17
CA ASP A 107 2.41 -5.74 -13.67
C ASP A 107 2.47 -4.71 -12.55
N ALA A 108 3.48 -4.80 -11.68
CA ALA A 108 3.70 -3.85 -10.60
C ALA A 108 4.08 -2.46 -11.14
N LEU A 109 4.92 -2.41 -12.19
CA LEU A 109 5.26 -1.16 -12.89
C LEU A 109 4.03 -0.53 -13.52
N ASP A 110 3.14 -1.30 -14.19
CA ASP A 110 1.89 -0.78 -14.77
C ASP A 110 1.03 -0.09 -13.69
N ASP A 111 0.89 -0.72 -12.53
CA ASP A 111 0.14 -0.13 -11.44
C ASP A 111 0.79 1.16 -10.91
N MET A 112 2.12 1.22 -10.76
CA MET A 112 2.84 2.43 -10.36
C MET A 112 2.74 3.54 -11.40
N ASP A 113 2.84 3.21 -12.69
CA ASP A 113 2.67 4.16 -13.79
C ASP A 113 1.27 4.79 -13.76
N ARG A 114 0.24 3.98 -13.52
CA ARG A 114 -1.14 4.48 -13.37
C ARG A 114 -1.29 5.40 -12.16
N VAL A 115 -0.66 5.06 -11.03
CA VAL A 115 -0.61 5.96 -9.85
C VAL A 115 0.03 7.29 -10.22
N LEU A 116 1.16 7.29 -10.92
CA LEU A 116 1.88 8.50 -11.31
C LEU A 116 1.16 9.32 -12.38
N ASN A 117 0.38 8.67 -13.26
CA ASN A 117 -0.50 9.35 -14.20
C ASN A 117 -1.65 10.08 -13.49
N ILE A 118 -2.15 9.53 -12.37
CA ILE A 118 -3.20 10.16 -11.56
C ILE A 118 -2.61 11.25 -10.66
N ASN A 119 -1.48 10.99 -10.03
CA ASN A 119 -0.78 11.91 -9.15
C ASN A 119 0.73 11.95 -9.47
N PRO A 120 1.16 12.88 -10.36
CA PRO A 120 2.56 13.03 -10.76
C PRO A 120 3.52 13.46 -9.64
N GLU A 121 3.00 13.86 -8.48
CA GLU A 121 3.80 14.26 -7.32
C GLU A 121 3.86 13.18 -6.23
N ASN A 122 3.45 11.95 -6.53
CA ASN A 122 3.48 10.87 -5.57
C ASN A 122 4.91 10.35 -5.34
N VAL A 123 5.57 10.89 -4.33
CA VAL A 123 6.95 10.56 -3.94
C VAL A 123 7.14 9.06 -3.70
N LEU A 124 6.17 8.42 -3.00
CA LEU A 124 6.26 7.00 -2.67
C LEU A 124 6.09 6.10 -3.90
N ALA A 125 5.32 6.53 -4.89
CA ALA A 125 5.18 5.77 -6.14
C ALA A 125 6.49 5.78 -6.94
N TYR A 126 7.17 6.92 -7.05
CA TYR A 126 8.53 6.97 -7.63
C TYR A 126 9.50 6.10 -6.86
N PHE A 127 9.55 6.24 -5.54
CA PHE A 127 10.46 5.47 -4.69
C PHE A 127 10.26 3.95 -4.84
N ASN A 128 9.02 3.47 -4.84
CA ASN A 128 8.74 2.04 -4.97
C ASN A 128 8.91 1.54 -6.41
N ARG A 129 8.59 2.36 -7.44
CA ARG A 129 8.87 2.01 -8.84
C ARG A 129 10.37 1.88 -9.08
N ALA A 130 11.17 2.78 -8.51
CA ALA A 130 12.64 2.66 -8.51
C ALA A 130 13.12 1.35 -7.88
N SER A 131 12.53 0.95 -6.76
CA SER A 131 12.86 -0.33 -6.11
C SER A 131 12.52 -1.53 -7.00
N ILE A 132 11.39 -1.50 -7.71
CA ILE A 132 11.03 -2.53 -8.68
C ILE A 132 12.03 -2.56 -9.84
N PHE A 133 12.46 -1.40 -10.36
CA PHE A 133 13.49 -1.33 -11.39
C PHE A 133 14.83 -1.94 -10.94
N ILE A 134 15.20 -1.80 -9.64
CA ILE A 134 16.39 -2.45 -9.09
C ILE A 134 16.27 -3.99 -9.18
N GLU A 135 15.13 -4.55 -8.76
CA GLU A 135 14.87 -6.00 -8.83
C GLU A 135 14.95 -6.54 -10.27
N MET A 136 14.61 -5.70 -11.24
CA MET A 136 14.74 -6.03 -12.68
C MET A 136 16.14 -5.74 -13.27
N GLY A 137 17.08 -5.20 -12.50
CA GLY A 137 18.40 -4.79 -12.97
C GLY A 137 18.41 -3.52 -13.82
N LEU A 138 17.30 -2.78 -13.87
CA LEU A 138 17.12 -1.55 -14.66
C LEU A 138 17.61 -0.31 -13.88
N TYR A 139 18.89 -0.31 -13.53
CA TYR A 139 19.48 0.69 -12.65
C TYR A 139 19.36 2.15 -13.13
N LYS A 140 19.36 2.39 -14.45
CA LYS A 140 19.20 3.76 -14.99
C LYS A 140 17.80 4.30 -14.71
N ASN A 141 16.76 3.48 -14.91
CA ASN A 141 15.38 3.84 -14.62
C ASN A 141 15.18 4.08 -13.12
N ALA A 142 15.77 3.21 -12.28
CA ALA A 142 15.75 3.39 -10.83
C ALA A 142 16.40 4.72 -10.41
N LEU A 143 17.51 5.11 -11.03
CA LEU A 143 18.18 6.37 -10.73
C LEU A 143 17.28 7.58 -11.04
N GLU A 144 16.63 7.60 -12.20
CA GLU A 144 15.70 8.68 -12.60
C GLU A 144 14.55 8.83 -11.61
N ASP A 145 13.96 7.72 -11.16
CA ASP A 145 12.86 7.73 -10.21
C ASP A 145 13.30 8.17 -8.81
N TYR A 146 14.47 7.73 -8.33
CA TYR A 146 15.00 8.25 -7.05
C TYR A 146 15.35 9.73 -7.14
N ASP A 147 15.89 10.19 -8.26
CA ASP A 147 16.15 11.63 -8.47
C ASP A 147 14.84 12.41 -8.37
N LYS A 148 13.76 11.91 -8.98
CA LYS A 148 12.43 12.53 -8.90
C LYS A 148 11.83 12.50 -7.50
N ALA A 149 11.96 11.39 -6.79
CA ALA A 149 11.49 11.29 -5.40
C ALA A 149 12.21 12.29 -4.49
N ILE A 150 13.52 12.48 -4.66
CA ILE A 150 14.33 13.43 -3.89
C ILE A 150 14.02 14.88 -4.30
N GLU A 151 13.79 15.16 -5.60
CA GLU A 151 13.35 16.47 -6.06
C GLU A 151 12.04 16.90 -5.36
N LEU A 152 11.08 15.97 -5.27
CA LEU A 152 9.77 16.21 -4.66
C LEU A 152 9.83 16.25 -3.12
N TYR A 153 10.72 15.47 -2.52
CA TYR A 153 10.91 15.41 -1.07
C TYR A 153 12.41 15.35 -0.73
N PRO A 154 13.08 16.50 -0.56
CA PRO A 154 14.53 16.58 -0.34
C PRO A 154 15.03 15.92 0.95
N ASP A 155 14.17 15.74 1.97
CA ASP A 155 14.54 15.11 3.25
C ASP A 155 14.32 13.59 3.26
N PHE A 156 14.12 12.95 2.09
CA PHE A 156 13.86 11.53 1.99
C PHE A 156 15.13 10.68 2.10
N ALA A 157 15.65 10.52 3.29
CA ALA A 157 16.90 9.79 3.56
C ALA A 157 16.97 8.39 2.91
N LYS A 158 15.87 7.61 2.92
CA LYS A 158 15.83 6.29 2.27
C LYS A 158 16.06 6.36 0.76
N ALA A 159 15.57 7.42 0.10
CA ALA A 159 15.77 7.59 -1.33
C ALA A 159 17.25 7.90 -1.66
N TYR A 160 17.93 8.69 -0.83
CA TYR A 160 19.37 8.91 -0.98
C TYR A 160 20.17 7.62 -0.80
N MET A 161 19.87 6.82 0.24
CA MET A 161 20.55 5.55 0.48
C MET A 161 20.40 4.59 -0.71
N ASN A 162 19.18 4.45 -1.23
CA ASN A 162 18.92 3.57 -2.35
C ASN A 162 19.52 4.12 -3.66
N ARG A 163 19.49 5.44 -3.87
CA ARG A 163 20.17 6.09 -5.00
C ARG A 163 21.68 5.90 -4.96
N ALA A 164 22.29 5.99 -3.77
CA ALA A 164 23.71 5.71 -3.58
C ALA A 164 24.05 4.27 -3.98
N TYR A 165 23.21 3.30 -3.59
CA TYR A 165 23.37 1.92 -4.03
C TYR A 165 23.31 1.80 -5.56
N VAL A 166 22.31 2.41 -6.20
CA VAL A 166 22.15 2.38 -7.66
C VAL A 166 23.36 3.03 -8.37
N ARG A 167 23.84 4.19 -7.88
CA ARG A 167 25.04 4.85 -8.41
C ARG A 167 26.26 3.96 -8.32
N ASN A 168 26.39 3.23 -7.21
CA ASN A 168 27.48 2.27 -7.01
C ASN A 168 27.42 1.13 -8.06
N MET A 169 26.22 0.59 -8.32
CA MET A 169 26.01 -0.43 -9.35
C MET A 169 26.33 0.08 -10.77
N LEU A 170 26.14 1.39 -11.00
CA LEU A 170 26.46 2.05 -12.26
C LEU A 170 27.92 2.50 -12.38
N GLY A 171 28.76 2.32 -11.31
CA GLY A 171 30.16 2.71 -11.27
C GLY A 171 30.42 4.18 -10.93
N ASP A 172 29.40 4.97 -10.58
CA ASP A 172 29.54 6.34 -10.13
C ASP A 172 29.80 6.42 -8.62
N PHE A 173 30.96 5.95 -8.21
CA PHE A 173 31.37 5.90 -6.80
C PHE A 173 31.46 7.29 -6.13
N LYS A 174 31.77 8.33 -6.91
CA LYS A 174 31.89 9.70 -6.38
C LYS A 174 30.51 10.26 -6.01
N ALA A 175 29.51 10.08 -6.84
CA ALA A 175 28.16 10.54 -6.56
C ALA A 175 27.49 9.65 -5.50
N SER A 176 27.74 8.34 -5.52
CA SER A 176 27.29 7.40 -4.49
C SER A 176 27.75 7.85 -3.09
N LYS A 177 29.04 8.17 -2.92
CA LYS A 177 29.57 8.65 -1.64
C LYS A 177 28.85 9.92 -1.14
N LYS A 178 28.56 10.87 -2.03
CA LYS A 178 27.85 12.10 -1.65
C LYS A 178 26.44 11.82 -1.09
N ASP A 179 25.75 10.84 -1.64
CA ASP A 179 24.41 10.46 -1.17
C ASP A 179 24.46 9.78 0.21
N TYR A 180 25.53 9.06 0.54
CA TYR A 180 25.72 8.46 1.86
C TYR A 180 26.14 9.48 2.94
N ASP A 181 26.71 10.61 2.55
CA ASP A 181 27.20 11.65 3.46
C ASP A 181 26.08 12.65 3.88
N ILE A 182 24.83 12.47 3.38
CA ILE A 182 23.64 13.25 3.72
C ILE A 182 22.92 12.62 4.92
#